data_aa4f44d91da2c1a237a33f285cf37c15
#
_entry.id   aa4f44d91da2c1a237a33f285cf37c15
#
_cell.length_a   1.000
_cell.length_b   1.000
_cell.length_c   1.000
_cell.angle_alpha   90.00
_cell.angle_beta   90.00
_cell.angle_gamma   90.00
#
_symmetry.space_group_name_H-M   'P 1'
#
loop_
_entity.id
_entity.type
_entity.pdbx_description
1 polymer ?
#
loop_
_entity_poly.entity_id
_entity_poly.type
_entity_poly.pdbx_seq_one_letter_code
_entity_poly.pdbx_strand_id
1 'polypeptide(L)'
;MNLQEISDSLEIRDLITAYTRAIDTRAFADLDHVFTPDAVLDYSAMGGPVGPPSEVVPWIEKGLAGFDRYQHLLGQISLEVDGDSARGTAYFTNPMVAVGRD
;
A
#
# COMPACT_ATOMS: atom_id res chain seq x y z
N MET A 1 -19.30 18.03 -3.35
CA MET A 1 -18.19 17.74 -2.43
C MET A 1 -17.94 18.94 -1.54
N ASN A 2 -18.00 18.79 -0.23
CA ASN A 2 -17.74 19.85 0.72
C ASN A 2 -16.26 19.90 1.11
N LEU A 3 -15.86 20.91 1.89
CA LEU A 3 -14.45 21.09 2.27
C LEU A 3 -13.91 19.92 3.07
N GLN A 4 -14.71 19.32 3.95
CA GLN A 4 -14.30 18.16 4.72
C GLN A 4 -14.03 16.96 3.82
N GLU A 5 -14.89 16.70 2.84
CA GLU A 5 -14.70 15.60 1.90
C GLU A 5 -13.47 15.82 1.02
N ILE A 6 -13.19 17.04 0.62
CA ILE A 6 -11.98 17.38 -0.14
C ILE A 6 -10.75 17.11 0.70
N SER A 7 -10.74 17.58 1.95
CA SER A 7 -9.62 17.35 2.88
C SER A 7 -9.39 15.85 3.11
N ASP A 8 -10.45 15.11 3.38
CA ASP A 8 -10.36 13.66 3.60
C ASP A 8 -9.83 12.93 2.35
N SER A 9 -10.29 13.34 1.17
CA SER A 9 -9.83 12.74 -0.09
C SER A 9 -8.34 12.97 -0.32
N LEU A 10 -7.82 14.16 -0.01
CA LEU A 10 -6.40 14.45 -0.13
C LEU A 10 -5.58 13.65 0.87
N GLU A 11 -6.04 13.54 2.10
CA GLU A 11 -5.35 12.76 3.14
C GLU A 11 -5.29 11.27 2.77
N ILE A 12 -6.37 10.72 2.21
CA ILE A 12 -6.39 9.32 1.79
C ILE A 12 -5.42 9.10 0.62
N ARG A 13 -5.37 10.02 -0.34
CA ARG A 13 -4.42 9.94 -1.46
C ARG A 13 -2.98 10.01 -0.96
N ASP A 14 -2.69 10.87 -0.01
CA ASP A 14 -1.37 10.96 0.62
C ASP A 14 -1.03 9.66 1.36
N LEU A 15 -2.00 9.02 1.98
CA LEU A 15 -1.82 7.74 2.67
C LEU A 15 -1.44 6.63 1.68
N ILE A 16 -2.07 6.58 0.52
CA ILE A 16 -1.75 5.61 -0.53
C ILE A 16 -0.32 5.85 -1.03
N THR A 17 0.07 7.10 -1.22
CA THR A 17 1.43 7.46 -1.61
C THR A 17 2.43 7.03 -0.53
N ALA A 18 2.11 7.24 0.74
CA ALA A 18 2.96 6.81 1.86
C ALA A 18 3.16 5.29 1.87
N TYR A 19 2.12 4.53 1.54
CA TYR A 19 2.20 3.08 1.40
C TYR A 19 3.21 2.67 0.32
N THR A 20 3.05 3.20 -0.89
CA THR A 20 3.93 2.83 -2.00
C THR A 20 5.36 3.29 -1.76
N ARG A 21 5.56 4.45 -1.16
CA ARG A 21 6.91 4.94 -0.83
C ARG A 21 7.59 4.07 0.23
N ALA A 22 6.86 3.65 1.25
CA ALA A 22 7.42 2.78 2.28
C ALA A 22 7.93 1.46 1.68
N ILE A 23 7.19 0.89 0.75
CA ILE A 23 7.59 -0.35 0.07
C ILE A 23 8.75 -0.08 -0.89
N ASP A 24 8.64 0.93 -1.75
CA ASP A 24 9.64 1.22 -2.77
C ASP A 24 11.00 1.62 -2.18
N THR A 25 11.01 2.28 -1.03
CA THR A 25 12.23 2.65 -0.32
C THR A 25 12.69 1.62 0.71
N ARG A 26 11.97 0.51 0.84
CA ARG A 26 12.22 -0.56 1.81
C ARG A 26 12.15 -0.08 3.27
N ALA A 27 11.42 1.00 3.52
CA ALA A 27 11.17 1.54 4.86
C ALA A 27 9.90 0.88 5.43
N PHE A 28 9.93 -0.45 5.58
CA PHE A 28 8.73 -1.23 5.95
C PHE A 28 8.17 -0.84 7.32
N ALA A 29 9.01 -0.36 8.24
CA ALA A 29 8.55 0.13 9.53
C ALA A 29 7.61 1.34 9.40
N ASP A 30 7.71 2.11 8.32
CA ASP A 30 6.83 3.26 8.08
C ASP A 30 5.40 2.84 7.79
N LEU A 31 5.16 1.57 7.46
CA LEU A 31 3.81 1.05 7.28
C LEU A 31 2.98 1.08 8.57
N ASP A 32 3.62 1.19 9.72
CA ASP A 32 2.92 1.40 10.99
C ASP A 32 2.16 2.73 11.03
N HIS A 33 2.53 3.68 10.19
CA HIS A 33 1.83 4.96 10.03
C HIS A 33 0.74 4.92 8.97
N VAL A 34 0.68 3.83 8.21
CA VAL A 34 -0.32 3.63 7.14
C VAL A 34 -1.49 2.81 7.64
N PHE A 35 -1.20 1.74 8.37
CA PHE A 35 -2.20 0.79 8.84
C PHE A 35 -2.39 0.89 10.34
N THR A 36 -3.64 0.79 10.78
CA THR A 36 -3.92 0.53 12.21
C THR A 36 -3.50 -0.89 12.57
N PRO A 37 -3.18 -1.17 13.85
CA PRO A 37 -2.76 -2.53 14.24
C PRO A 37 -3.80 -3.62 13.97
N ASP A 38 -5.08 -3.26 13.94
CA ASP A 38 -6.20 -4.17 13.69
C ASP A 38 -6.64 -4.20 12.22
N ALA A 39 -5.91 -3.52 11.33
CA ALA A 39 -6.20 -3.57 9.90
C ALA A 39 -6.07 -5.00 9.39
N VAL A 40 -6.88 -5.33 8.37
CA VAL A 40 -6.78 -6.63 7.70
C VAL A 40 -6.19 -6.41 6.31
N LEU A 41 -5.01 -6.96 6.10
CA LEU A 41 -4.34 -6.95 4.81
C LEU A 41 -4.56 -8.30 4.13
N ASP A 42 -5.09 -8.27 2.92
CA ASP A 42 -5.39 -9.48 2.16
C ASP A 42 -4.50 -9.54 0.91
N TYR A 43 -3.51 -10.40 0.97
CA TYR A 43 -2.60 -10.66 -0.16
C TYR A 43 -2.83 -12.02 -0.79
N SER A 44 -4.01 -12.61 -0.57
CA SER A 44 -4.34 -13.94 -1.06
C SER A 44 -4.29 -14.05 -2.59
N ALA A 45 -4.63 -12.99 -3.31
CA ALA A 45 -4.55 -12.95 -4.76
C ALA A 45 -3.12 -13.12 -5.28
N MET A 46 -2.11 -12.85 -4.45
CA MET A 46 -0.69 -12.99 -4.77
C MET A 46 -0.08 -14.23 -4.09
N GLY A 47 -0.91 -15.11 -3.57
CA GLY A 47 -0.45 -16.29 -2.85
C GLY A 47 0.01 -16.00 -1.43
N GLY A 48 -0.33 -14.84 -0.91
CA GLY A 48 0.09 -14.39 0.42
C GLY A 48 -0.94 -14.59 1.51
N PRO A 49 -0.61 -14.16 2.72
CA PRO A 49 -1.50 -14.29 3.88
C PRO A 49 -2.61 -13.25 3.88
N VAL A 50 -3.59 -13.51 4.74
CA VAL A 50 -4.63 -12.57 5.15
C VAL A 50 -4.50 -12.40 6.65
N GLY A 51 -4.34 -11.17 7.11
CA GLY A 51 -4.21 -10.91 8.53
C GLY A 51 -3.78 -9.50 8.88
N PRO A 52 -3.37 -9.28 10.13
CA PRO A 52 -2.95 -7.96 10.57
C PRO A 52 -1.57 -7.57 9.98
N PRO A 53 -1.22 -6.27 10.01
CA PRO A 53 0.08 -5.82 9.53
C PRO A 53 1.26 -6.56 10.17
N SER A 54 1.16 -6.92 11.44
CA SER A 54 2.23 -7.64 12.15
C SER A 54 2.59 -8.99 11.52
N GLU A 55 1.65 -9.61 10.81
CA GLU A 55 1.89 -10.88 10.10
C GLU A 55 2.17 -10.68 8.62
N VAL A 56 1.50 -9.73 7.99
CA VAL A 56 1.55 -9.56 6.53
C VAL A 56 2.76 -8.74 6.10
N VAL A 57 3.14 -7.70 6.83
CA VAL A 57 4.29 -6.85 6.47
C VAL A 57 5.60 -7.65 6.41
N PRO A 58 5.91 -8.53 7.37
CA PRO A 58 7.09 -9.39 7.25
C PRO A 58 7.07 -10.29 6.02
N TRP A 59 5.90 -10.77 5.61
CA TRP A 59 5.75 -11.55 4.39
C TRP A 59 6.09 -10.71 3.15
N ILE A 60 5.61 -9.45 3.09
CA ILE A 60 5.92 -8.52 2.01
C ILE A 60 7.43 -8.27 1.95
N GLU A 61 8.03 -7.93 3.07
CA GLU A 61 9.46 -7.63 3.16
C GLU A 61 10.31 -8.81 2.69
N LYS A 62 9.97 -10.01 3.14
CA LYS A 62 10.68 -11.24 2.75
C LYS A 62 10.52 -11.52 1.25
N GLY A 63 9.31 -11.34 0.72
CA GLY A 63 9.05 -11.56 -0.70
C GLY A 63 9.81 -10.58 -1.58
N LEU A 64 9.92 -9.33 -1.17
CA LEU A 64 10.62 -8.31 -1.93
C LEU A 64 12.13 -8.39 -1.81
N ALA A 65 12.67 -9.11 -0.83
CA ALA A 65 14.11 -9.34 -0.72
C ALA A 65 14.69 -10.07 -1.93
N GLY A 66 13.87 -10.80 -2.69
CA GLY A 66 14.27 -11.46 -3.93
C GLY A 66 14.37 -10.55 -5.14
N PHE A 67 14.09 -9.27 -4.99
CA PHE A 67 14.12 -8.30 -6.09
C PHE A 67 15.16 -7.22 -5.83
N ASP A 68 15.95 -6.92 -6.86
CA ASP A 68 16.99 -5.89 -6.80
C ASP A 68 16.37 -4.49 -6.86
N ARG A 69 15.42 -4.31 -7.76
CA ARG A 69 14.74 -3.04 -7.99
C ARG A 69 13.27 -3.26 -8.26
N TYR A 70 12.44 -2.34 -7.77
CA TYR A 70 11.03 -2.27 -8.10
C TYR A 70 10.52 -0.86 -7.84
N GLN A 71 9.40 -0.52 -8.47
CA GLN A 71 8.80 0.80 -8.32
C GLN A 71 7.30 0.71 -8.56
N HIS A 72 6.51 1.24 -7.64
CA HIS A 72 5.08 1.39 -7.82
C HIS A 72 4.79 2.66 -8.61
N LEU A 73 4.09 2.48 -9.72
CA LEU A 73 3.59 3.59 -10.52
C LEU A 73 2.08 3.63 -10.33
N LEU A 74 1.62 4.57 -9.49
CA LEU A 74 0.20 4.73 -9.22
C LEU A 74 -0.49 5.36 -10.41
N GLY A 75 -1.61 4.75 -10.81
CA GLY A 75 -2.50 5.29 -11.82
C GLY A 75 -3.69 6.01 -11.16
N GLN A 76 -4.86 5.81 -11.72
CA GLN A 76 -6.06 6.45 -11.23
C GLN A 76 -6.51 5.88 -9.89
N ILE A 77 -7.04 6.77 -9.05
CA ILE A 77 -7.58 6.44 -7.74
C ILE A 77 -9.04 6.84 -7.73
N SER A 78 -9.90 5.89 -7.36
CA SER A 78 -11.33 6.11 -7.18
C SER A 78 -11.66 6.00 -5.70
N LEU A 79 -12.25 7.05 -5.13
CA LEU A 79 -12.58 7.12 -3.70
C LEU A 79 -14.04 7.45 -3.49
N GLU A 80 -14.65 6.80 -2.50
CA GLU A 80 -15.94 7.15 -1.93
C GLU A 80 -15.74 7.47 -0.46
N VAL A 81 -16.01 8.71 -0.06
CA VAL A 81 -15.92 9.16 1.32
C VAL A 81 -17.32 9.36 1.88
N ASP A 82 -17.62 8.71 3.00
CA ASP A 82 -18.92 8.79 3.66
C ASP A 82 -18.69 9.02 5.16
N GLY A 83 -18.66 10.28 5.58
CA GLY A 83 -18.38 10.63 6.98
C GLY A 83 -17.05 10.08 7.45
N ASP A 84 -17.10 9.19 8.43
CA ASP A 84 -15.90 8.60 9.04
C ASP A 84 -15.41 7.35 8.30
N SER A 85 -16.05 7.00 7.20
CA SER A 85 -15.72 5.82 6.42
C SER A 85 -15.34 6.21 5.00
N ALA A 86 -14.48 5.43 4.40
CA ALA A 86 -14.11 5.58 2.99
C ALA A 86 -13.77 4.23 2.39
N ARG A 87 -13.96 4.11 1.09
CA ARG A 87 -13.48 2.98 0.31
C ARG A 87 -12.94 3.49 -1.01
N GLY A 88 -12.04 2.73 -1.60
CA GLY A 88 -11.47 3.14 -2.86
C GLY A 88 -10.72 2.02 -3.56
N THR A 89 -10.37 2.32 -4.80
CA THR A 89 -9.56 1.46 -5.64
C THR A 89 -8.45 2.29 -6.27
N ALA A 90 -7.24 1.77 -6.24
CA ALA A 90 -6.09 2.39 -6.90
C ALA A 90 -5.50 1.40 -7.90
N TYR A 91 -5.27 1.85 -9.11
CA TYR A 91 -4.54 1.07 -10.11
C TYR A 91 -3.06 1.39 -10.01
N PHE A 92 -2.24 0.37 -10.20
CA PHE A 92 -0.80 0.60 -10.25
C PHE A 92 -0.13 -0.44 -11.14
N THR A 93 1.08 -0.11 -11.60
CA THR A 93 2.03 -1.06 -12.17
C THR A 93 3.28 -1.05 -11.30
N ASN A 94 3.97 -2.19 -11.26
CA ASN A 94 5.16 -2.34 -10.43
C ASN A 94 6.21 -3.13 -11.21
N PRO A 95 6.98 -2.46 -12.08
CA PRO A 95 8.09 -3.13 -12.77
C PRO A 95 9.13 -3.56 -11.76
N MET A 96 9.62 -4.80 -11.90
CA MET A 96 10.50 -5.42 -10.92
C MET A 96 11.64 -6.14 -11.61
N VAL A 97 12.82 -6.08 -10.99
CA VAL A 97 14.02 -6.77 -11.46
C VAL A 97 14.45 -7.78 -10.38
N ALA A 98 14.42 -9.05 -10.72
CA ALA A 98 14.83 -10.10 -9.79
C ALA A 98 16.34 -10.07 -9.55
N VAL A 99 16.75 -10.46 -8.34
CA VAL A 99 18.17 -10.55 -7.99
C VAL A 99 18.86 -11.59 -8.88
N GLY A 100 20.02 -11.20 -9.43
CA GLY A 100 20.80 -12.08 -10.32
C GLY A 100 20.28 -12.16 -11.75
N ARG A 101 19.34 -11.31 -12.14
CA ARG A 101 18.80 -11.24 -13.51
C ARG A 101 18.82 -9.80 -14.01
N ASP A 102 19.20 -9.63 -15.24
CA ASP A 102 19.23 -8.32 -15.94
C ASP A 102 18.04 -8.18 -16.88
#